data_18d7385bc5a55cf5f2c80f35bc60b991
#
_entry.id   18d7385bc5a55cf5f2c80f35bc60b991
#
_cell.length_a   1.000
_cell.length_b   1.000
_cell.length_c   1.000
_cell.angle_alpha   90.00
_cell.angle_beta   90.00
_cell.angle_gamma   90.00
#
_symmetry.space_group_name_H-M   'P 1'
#
loop_
_entity.id
_entity.type
_entity.pdbx_description
1 polymer ?
#
loop_
_entity_poly.entity_id
_entity_poly.type
_entity_poly.pdbx_seq_one_letter_code
_entity_poly.pdbx_strand_id
1 'polypeptide(L)'
;MCKLTLTAGLCLIITSLASSSRLVCYYNSLAEDRAEYGKFTVSDIDPNKCTHLIYAFSDINNQHELVPSRATDIQQYQAFNGLKTRNPLLKTLLAVGGLTFNTQKFSTMVATQQNRAEFIQSAITMLRAYGFDGLNLDWRNPGGAGSQPQDKHRFTLLCKELNEAFMAEGTTDNRLLITASVSAEKAIIDASYEVAQIATYLDFINVLTFDFHGPWESVTGHHSPLYQGSQDTGNKTYFNTDFAMRYWRDQGAPPQKINMGLAAYGRAFNLSSASSNVGAPANGPGEEGCYTGEEGFWASYEICLYLEGVTPRLITDQKVPYAIGENQWVGFDNKDSLNTKVNYLKANNFGGAFIWSLDLDDNSGQFCKTGKCPLISHLHALLVPGN
;
A
#
# COMPACT_ATOMS: atom_id res chain seq x y z
N MET A 1 -56.52 -38.60 26.42
CA MET A 1 -55.08 -38.81 26.14
C MET A 1 -54.60 -37.77 25.15
N CYS A 2 -54.00 -36.74 25.66
CA CYS A 2 -53.52 -35.63 24.84
C CYS A 2 -52.03 -35.90 24.52
N LYS A 3 -51.70 -36.03 23.21
CA LYS A 3 -50.29 -36.19 22.75
C LYS A 3 -49.70 -34.80 22.53
N LEU A 4 -48.76 -34.40 23.40
CA LEU A 4 -47.92 -33.24 23.21
C LEU A 4 -46.80 -33.63 22.21
N THR A 5 -46.80 -33.03 21.04
CA THR A 5 -45.65 -33.08 20.10
C THR A 5 -44.73 -31.92 20.43
N LEU A 6 -43.58 -32.24 20.99
CA LEU A 6 -42.45 -31.28 21.14
C LEU A 6 -41.77 -31.10 19.80
N THR A 7 -41.92 -29.96 19.16
CA THR A 7 -41.08 -29.53 18.03
C THR A 7 -39.85 -28.83 18.62
N ALA A 8 -38.71 -29.51 18.59
CA ALA A 8 -37.41 -28.92 18.89
C ALA A 8 -37.01 -28.02 17.70
N GLY A 9 -37.13 -26.72 17.90
CA GLY A 9 -36.61 -25.74 16.98
C GLY A 9 -35.06 -25.68 17.06
N LEU A 10 -34.39 -26.17 16.04
CA LEU A 10 -32.96 -26.05 15.93
C LEU A 10 -32.65 -24.59 15.54
N CYS A 11 -32.28 -23.73 16.50
CA CYS A 11 -31.70 -22.43 16.23
C CYS A 11 -30.27 -22.64 15.69
N LEU A 12 -30.14 -22.57 14.39
CA LEU A 12 -28.84 -22.40 13.76
C LEU A 12 -28.33 -21.01 14.08
N ILE A 13 -27.49 -20.89 15.10
CA ILE A 13 -26.68 -19.70 15.31
C ILE A 13 -25.62 -19.69 14.19
N ILE A 14 -25.90 -18.96 13.12
CA ILE A 14 -24.88 -18.61 12.14
C ILE A 14 -24.01 -17.56 12.82
N THR A 15 -22.96 -18.01 13.51
CA THR A 15 -21.85 -17.14 13.85
C THR A 15 -21.16 -16.83 12.52
N SER A 16 -21.46 -15.67 11.95
CA SER A 16 -20.60 -15.12 10.93
C SER A 16 -19.25 -14.88 11.59
N LEU A 17 -18.31 -15.76 11.33
CA LEU A 17 -16.89 -15.47 11.55
C LEU A 17 -16.61 -14.21 10.70
N ALA A 18 -16.61 -13.06 11.35
CA ALA A 18 -16.09 -11.85 10.72
C ALA A 18 -14.65 -12.16 10.34
N SER A 19 -14.41 -12.42 9.05
CA SER A 19 -13.05 -12.60 8.58
C SER A 19 -12.31 -11.29 8.87
N SER A 20 -11.25 -11.37 9.67
CA SER A 20 -10.44 -10.20 9.97
C SER A 20 -9.85 -9.68 8.65
N SER A 21 -10.01 -8.38 8.42
CA SER A 21 -9.43 -7.72 7.27
C SER A 21 -7.91 -7.64 7.41
N ARG A 22 -7.21 -7.65 6.28
CA ARG A 22 -5.76 -7.43 6.30
C ARG A 22 -5.46 -5.96 6.60
N LEU A 23 -4.43 -5.74 7.41
CA LEU A 23 -3.73 -4.46 7.51
C LEU A 23 -2.27 -4.72 7.16
N VAL A 24 -1.89 -4.31 5.96
CA VAL A 24 -0.55 -4.50 5.40
C VAL A 24 0.24 -3.20 5.54
N CYS A 25 1.38 -3.23 6.20
CA CYS A 25 2.17 -2.05 6.46
C CYS A 25 3.55 -2.15 5.82
N TYR A 26 3.91 -1.13 5.05
CA TYR A 26 5.23 -1.02 4.44
C TYR A 26 6.25 -0.49 5.44
N TYR A 27 7.40 -1.15 5.49
CA TYR A 27 8.62 -0.65 6.11
C TYR A 27 9.55 -0.10 5.02
N ASN A 28 9.84 1.20 5.06
CA ASN A 28 10.77 1.84 4.13
C ASN A 28 12.19 1.82 4.73
N SER A 29 13.05 0.97 4.19
CA SER A 29 14.42 0.81 4.69
C SER A 29 15.27 2.10 4.57
N LEU A 30 14.93 2.99 3.64
CA LEU A 30 15.64 4.27 3.49
C LEU A 30 15.40 5.22 4.67
N ALA A 31 14.34 5.02 5.46
CA ALA A 31 14.09 5.81 6.65
C ALA A 31 15.14 5.61 7.76
N GLU A 32 15.93 4.54 7.69
CA GLU A 32 17.08 4.32 8.58
C GLU A 32 18.15 5.40 8.46
N ASP A 33 18.28 6.01 7.28
CA ASP A 33 19.32 6.99 6.97
C ASP A 33 18.91 8.43 7.29
N ARG A 34 17.65 8.65 7.66
CA ARG A 34 17.18 9.98 8.07
C ARG A 34 17.77 10.40 9.42
N ALA A 35 17.85 11.72 9.61
CA ALA A 35 18.31 12.29 10.86
C ALA A 35 17.16 12.43 11.88
N GLU A 36 17.51 12.50 13.16
CA GLU A 36 16.61 12.86 14.26
C GLU A 36 15.28 12.09 14.26
N TYR A 37 14.16 12.82 14.33
CA TYR A 37 12.81 12.24 14.36
C TYR A 37 12.35 11.62 13.04
N GLY A 38 13.04 11.92 11.95
CA GLY A 38 12.79 11.28 10.65
C GLY A 38 13.30 9.86 10.58
N LYS A 39 14.26 9.50 11.42
CA LYS A 39 14.85 8.15 11.44
C LYS A 39 13.86 7.14 11.98
N PHE A 40 13.73 6.03 11.25
CA PHE A 40 12.90 4.90 11.63
C PHE A 40 13.61 3.60 11.26
N THR A 41 13.70 2.70 12.23
CA THR A 41 14.40 1.42 12.06
C THR A 41 13.48 0.25 12.37
N VAL A 42 13.93 -0.97 12.08
CA VAL A 42 13.19 -2.19 12.40
C VAL A 42 12.84 -2.28 13.89
N SER A 43 13.72 -1.77 14.77
CA SER A 43 13.48 -1.77 16.22
C SER A 43 12.33 -0.86 16.67
N ASP A 44 11.91 0.08 15.83
CA ASP A 44 10.77 0.97 16.10
C ASP A 44 9.42 0.32 15.74
N ILE A 45 9.41 -0.81 15.07
CA ILE A 45 8.18 -1.49 14.64
C ILE A 45 7.51 -2.19 15.82
N ASP A 46 6.23 -1.90 16.03
CA ASP A 46 5.37 -2.72 16.90
C ASP A 46 4.78 -3.89 16.08
N PRO A 47 5.21 -5.14 16.35
CA PRO A 47 4.77 -6.31 15.56
C PRO A 47 3.29 -6.66 15.71
N ASN A 48 2.57 -6.03 16.63
CA ASN A 48 1.17 -6.32 16.92
C ASN A 48 0.19 -5.39 16.20
N LYS A 49 0.67 -4.39 15.45
CA LYS A 49 -0.21 -3.41 14.79
C LYS A 49 -0.70 -3.86 13.42
N CYS A 50 0.09 -4.59 12.67
CA CYS A 50 -0.24 -4.98 11.30
C CYS A 50 -0.34 -6.50 11.18
N THR A 51 -1.18 -6.98 10.26
CA THR A 51 -1.26 -8.43 9.96
C THR A 51 -0.10 -8.89 9.10
N HIS A 52 0.38 -8.00 8.24
CA HIS A 52 1.48 -8.22 7.32
C HIS A 52 2.42 -7.02 7.34
N LEU A 53 3.71 -7.28 7.30
CA LEU A 53 4.74 -6.27 7.10
C LEU A 53 5.45 -6.53 5.78
N ILE A 54 5.69 -5.47 5.01
CA ILE A 54 6.45 -5.55 3.75
C ILE A 54 7.74 -4.75 3.91
N TYR A 55 8.88 -5.44 3.77
CA TYR A 55 10.19 -4.79 3.72
C TYR A 55 10.42 -4.20 2.32
N ALA A 56 10.55 -2.90 2.21
CA ALA A 56 10.77 -2.21 0.94
C ALA A 56 12.17 -1.57 0.93
N PHE A 57 12.99 -1.83 -0.04
CA PHE A 57 12.87 -2.69 -1.20
C PHE A 57 14.14 -3.51 -1.40
N SER A 58 14.03 -4.65 -2.07
CA SER A 58 15.15 -5.40 -2.64
C SER A 58 15.37 -5.01 -4.11
N ASP A 59 16.39 -5.56 -4.70
CA ASP A 59 16.83 -5.24 -6.06
C ASP A 59 16.94 -6.52 -6.93
N ILE A 60 17.15 -6.34 -8.22
CA ILE A 60 17.47 -7.39 -9.18
C ILE A 60 18.84 -7.11 -9.76
N ASN A 61 19.74 -8.07 -9.70
CA ASN A 61 21.08 -7.94 -10.24
C ASN A 61 21.16 -8.26 -11.75
N ASN A 62 22.35 -8.15 -12.33
CA ASN A 62 22.56 -8.43 -13.76
C ASN A 62 22.42 -9.92 -14.13
N GLN A 63 22.41 -10.81 -13.17
CA GLN A 63 22.12 -12.24 -13.32
C GLN A 63 20.65 -12.57 -13.14
N HIS A 64 19.78 -11.57 -13.07
CA HIS A 64 18.33 -11.68 -12.88
C HIS A 64 17.92 -12.22 -11.51
N GLU A 65 18.81 -12.18 -10.54
CA GLU A 65 18.57 -12.67 -9.19
C GLU A 65 18.02 -11.59 -8.28
N LEU A 66 17.15 -11.99 -7.37
CA LEU A 66 16.69 -11.16 -6.25
C LEU A 66 17.84 -10.98 -5.27
N VAL A 67 18.21 -9.74 -4.99
CA VAL A 67 19.31 -9.38 -4.10
C VAL A 67 18.91 -8.25 -3.15
N PRO A 68 19.59 -8.11 -1.99
CA PRO A 68 19.42 -6.91 -1.16
C PRO A 68 19.83 -5.65 -1.93
N SER A 69 19.14 -4.55 -1.69
CA SER A 69 19.52 -3.25 -2.28
C SER A 69 20.80 -2.70 -1.67
N ARG A 70 21.06 -3.01 -0.40
CA ARG A 70 22.24 -2.55 0.35
C ARG A 70 22.80 -3.70 1.18
N ALA A 71 24.11 -3.67 1.42
CA ALA A 71 24.78 -4.68 2.26
C ALA A 71 24.20 -4.75 3.69
N THR A 72 23.76 -3.62 4.22
CA THR A 72 23.14 -3.52 5.55
C THR A 72 21.78 -4.19 5.65
N ASP A 73 21.08 -4.40 4.54
CA ASP A 73 19.74 -5.03 4.53
C ASP A 73 19.75 -6.46 5.08
N ILE A 74 20.84 -7.21 4.93
CA ILE A 74 20.92 -8.58 5.43
C ILE A 74 20.69 -8.65 6.94
N GLN A 75 21.31 -7.77 7.70
CA GLN A 75 21.10 -7.69 9.14
C GLN A 75 19.68 -7.26 9.47
N GLN A 76 19.13 -6.32 8.69
CA GLN A 76 17.76 -5.84 8.86
C GLN A 76 16.74 -6.93 8.53
N TYR A 77 16.97 -7.78 7.54
CA TYR A 77 16.10 -8.93 7.25
C TYR A 77 15.99 -9.87 8.44
N GLN A 78 17.09 -10.14 9.11
CA GLN A 78 17.09 -10.99 10.31
C GLN A 78 16.31 -10.35 11.46
N ALA A 79 16.52 -9.06 11.73
CA ALA A 79 15.80 -8.32 12.74
C ALA A 79 14.30 -8.20 12.40
N PHE A 80 13.97 -7.95 11.14
CA PHE A 80 12.59 -7.83 10.64
C PHE A 80 11.81 -9.14 10.84
N ASN A 81 12.35 -10.25 10.43
CA ASN A 81 11.73 -11.55 10.61
C ASN A 81 11.75 -12.03 12.06
N GLY A 82 12.68 -11.54 12.88
CA GLY A 82 12.72 -11.73 14.32
C GLY A 82 11.51 -11.12 15.06
N LEU A 83 10.80 -10.17 14.46
CA LEU A 83 9.55 -9.61 15.00
C LEU A 83 8.48 -10.68 15.19
N LYS A 84 8.50 -11.76 14.45
CA LYS A 84 7.56 -12.89 14.57
C LYS A 84 7.68 -13.64 15.89
N THR A 85 8.78 -13.49 16.62
CA THR A 85 8.90 -14.06 17.98
C THR A 85 7.97 -13.39 18.98
N ARG A 86 7.64 -12.11 18.75
CA ARG A 86 6.70 -11.34 19.57
C ARG A 86 5.25 -11.38 19.06
N ASN A 87 5.06 -11.74 17.79
CA ASN A 87 3.75 -11.98 17.18
C ASN A 87 3.85 -13.13 16.17
N PRO A 88 3.59 -14.37 16.59
CA PRO A 88 3.69 -15.55 15.70
C PRO A 88 2.69 -15.53 14.53
N LEU A 89 1.63 -14.75 14.61
CA LEU A 89 0.63 -14.62 13.53
C LEU A 89 1.06 -13.63 12.43
N LEU A 90 2.09 -12.82 12.69
CA LEU A 90 2.59 -11.83 11.74
C LEU A 90 3.17 -12.52 10.51
N LYS A 91 2.81 -12.03 9.33
CA LYS A 91 3.40 -12.41 8.05
C LYS A 91 4.33 -11.30 7.56
N THR A 92 5.48 -11.71 7.03
CA THR A 92 6.48 -10.78 6.50
C THR A 92 6.75 -11.06 5.04
N LEU A 93 6.79 -10.01 4.24
CA LEU A 93 7.04 -10.09 2.81
C LEU A 93 8.26 -9.21 2.45
N LEU A 94 9.00 -9.62 1.43
CA LEU A 94 10.05 -8.81 0.83
C LEU A 94 9.55 -8.23 -0.49
N ALA A 95 9.57 -6.90 -0.62
CA ALA A 95 9.20 -6.23 -1.86
C ALA A 95 10.40 -6.05 -2.77
N VAL A 96 10.16 -6.15 -4.07
CA VAL A 96 11.11 -5.81 -5.14
C VAL A 96 10.44 -4.82 -6.08
N GLY A 97 11.14 -3.74 -6.39
CA GLY A 97 10.63 -2.68 -7.25
C GLY A 97 10.49 -1.33 -6.55
N GLY A 98 9.33 -0.73 -6.68
CA GLY A 98 9.01 0.58 -6.12
C GLY A 98 9.04 1.70 -7.14
N LEU A 99 8.69 2.92 -6.68
CA LEU A 99 8.49 4.09 -7.54
C LEU A 99 9.75 4.47 -8.35
N THR A 100 10.91 4.39 -7.71
CA THR A 100 12.20 4.82 -8.30
C THR A 100 13.00 3.66 -8.90
N PHE A 101 12.41 2.46 -8.93
CA PHE A 101 13.09 1.27 -9.44
C PHE A 101 13.29 1.35 -10.96
N ASN A 102 14.46 0.95 -11.41
CA ASN A 102 14.75 0.88 -12.85
C ASN A 102 13.93 -0.25 -13.49
N THR A 103 12.86 0.12 -14.18
CA THR A 103 11.95 -0.83 -14.83
C THR A 103 12.65 -1.73 -15.85
N GLN A 104 13.79 -1.31 -16.42
CA GLN A 104 14.56 -2.12 -17.34
C GLN A 104 15.07 -3.42 -16.69
N LYS A 105 15.35 -3.42 -15.40
CA LYS A 105 15.73 -4.63 -14.65
C LYS A 105 14.60 -5.66 -14.62
N PHE A 106 13.36 -5.22 -14.43
CA PHE A 106 12.18 -6.08 -14.55
C PHE A 106 12.00 -6.59 -15.98
N SER A 107 12.05 -5.69 -16.96
CA SER A 107 11.86 -6.02 -18.37
C SER A 107 12.86 -7.09 -18.86
N THR A 108 14.11 -6.96 -18.48
CA THR A 108 15.15 -7.94 -18.82
C THR A 108 14.93 -9.27 -18.09
N MET A 109 14.56 -9.23 -16.82
CA MET A 109 14.31 -10.46 -16.03
C MET A 109 13.12 -11.26 -16.57
N VAL A 110 12.02 -10.61 -16.95
CA VAL A 110 10.84 -11.33 -17.47
C VAL A 110 10.94 -11.75 -18.92
N ALA A 111 11.97 -11.30 -19.65
CA ALA A 111 12.08 -11.46 -21.11
C ALA A 111 12.11 -12.91 -21.57
N THR A 112 12.70 -13.82 -20.80
CA THR A 112 12.78 -15.25 -21.13
C THR A 112 12.36 -16.11 -19.94
N GLN A 113 11.94 -17.34 -20.22
CA GLN A 113 11.62 -18.31 -19.18
C GLN A 113 12.85 -18.61 -18.29
N GLN A 114 14.05 -18.69 -18.88
CA GLN A 114 15.28 -18.92 -18.13
C GLN A 114 15.53 -17.78 -17.14
N ASN A 115 15.45 -16.53 -17.57
CA ASN A 115 15.66 -15.37 -16.70
C ASN A 115 14.63 -15.34 -15.55
N ARG A 116 13.37 -15.65 -15.84
CA ARG A 116 12.33 -15.77 -14.80
C ARG A 116 12.64 -16.90 -13.83
N ALA A 117 13.12 -18.06 -14.32
CA ALA A 117 13.51 -19.18 -13.47
C ALA A 117 14.70 -18.83 -12.55
N GLU A 118 15.69 -18.12 -13.03
CA GLU A 118 16.82 -17.61 -12.22
C GLU A 118 16.31 -16.71 -11.08
N PHE A 119 15.43 -15.78 -11.40
CA PHE A 119 14.81 -14.90 -10.42
C PHE A 119 14.02 -15.70 -9.36
N ILE A 120 13.19 -16.64 -9.79
CA ILE A 120 12.34 -17.42 -8.90
C ILE A 120 13.18 -18.28 -7.94
N GLN A 121 14.22 -18.93 -8.43
CA GLN A 121 15.10 -19.73 -7.58
C GLN A 121 15.86 -18.88 -6.56
N SER A 122 16.38 -17.74 -6.98
CA SER A 122 17.04 -16.79 -6.08
C SER A 122 16.08 -16.24 -5.03
N ALA A 123 14.82 -15.97 -5.42
CA ALA A 123 13.77 -15.51 -4.51
C ALA A 123 13.46 -16.56 -3.43
N ILE A 124 13.25 -17.81 -3.81
CA ILE A 124 13.01 -18.91 -2.85
C ILE A 124 14.18 -19.03 -1.86
N THR A 125 15.40 -19.03 -2.38
CA THR A 125 16.62 -19.14 -1.56
C THR A 125 16.69 -17.99 -0.54
N MET A 126 16.50 -16.75 -0.98
CA MET A 126 16.57 -15.59 -0.10
C MET A 126 15.44 -15.57 0.92
N LEU A 127 14.20 -15.78 0.49
CA LEU A 127 13.03 -15.74 1.36
C LEU A 127 13.14 -16.81 2.47
N ARG A 128 13.56 -18.01 2.12
CA ARG A 128 13.76 -19.08 3.09
C ARG A 128 14.95 -18.83 4.02
N ALA A 129 16.06 -18.32 3.49
CA ALA A 129 17.25 -18.03 4.28
C ALA A 129 17.00 -17.03 5.42
N TYR A 130 16.15 -16.04 5.18
CA TYR A 130 15.87 -14.99 6.17
C TYR A 130 14.51 -15.11 6.86
N GLY A 131 13.73 -16.13 6.53
CA GLY A 131 12.45 -16.42 7.18
C GLY A 131 11.29 -15.51 6.74
N PHE A 132 11.34 -14.94 5.55
CA PHE A 132 10.20 -14.26 4.97
C PHE A 132 9.08 -15.24 4.62
N ASP A 133 7.84 -14.77 4.71
CA ASP A 133 6.66 -15.57 4.35
C ASP A 133 6.24 -15.41 2.89
N GLY A 134 6.85 -14.49 2.16
CA GLY A 134 6.53 -14.30 0.76
C GLY A 134 7.22 -13.10 0.10
N LEU A 135 6.83 -12.88 -1.15
CA LEU A 135 7.34 -11.86 -2.04
C LEU A 135 6.24 -10.87 -2.42
N ASN A 136 6.59 -9.58 -2.50
CA ASN A 136 5.73 -8.55 -3.08
C ASN A 136 6.39 -7.99 -4.35
N LEU A 137 5.69 -8.08 -5.47
CA LEU A 137 6.10 -7.54 -6.76
C LEU A 137 5.56 -6.12 -6.90
N ASP A 138 6.43 -5.13 -6.80
CA ASP A 138 6.07 -3.72 -6.97
C ASP A 138 6.58 -3.20 -8.32
N TRP A 139 6.00 -3.73 -9.40
CA TRP A 139 6.23 -3.26 -10.77
C TRP A 139 5.02 -2.46 -11.23
N ARG A 140 5.17 -1.15 -11.29
CA ARG A 140 4.04 -0.22 -11.41
C ARG A 140 3.47 -0.09 -12.80
N ASN A 141 4.24 -0.42 -13.85
CA ASN A 141 3.82 -0.24 -15.24
C ASN A 141 4.45 -1.26 -16.21
N PRO A 142 4.28 -2.56 -16.03
CA PRO A 142 4.73 -3.54 -17.00
C PRO A 142 4.13 -3.25 -18.39
N GLY A 143 4.98 -3.16 -19.42
CA GLY A 143 4.53 -2.79 -20.77
C GLY A 143 4.42 -1.28 -21.01
N GLY A 144 4.64 -0.46 -19.99
CA GLY A 144 4.66 1.00 -20.09
C GLY A 144 6.03 1.59 -20.46
N ALA A 145 6.24 2.86 -20.18
CA ALA A 145 7.48 3.57 -20.47
C ALA A 145 8.71 2.87 -19.86
N GLY A 146 9.74 2.66 -20.66
CA GLY A 146 10.97 1.95 -20.24
C GLY A 146 10.83 0.43 -20.22
N SER A 147 9.72 -0.11 -20.63
CA SER A 147 9.40 -1.54 -20.69
C SER A 147 8.96 -1.93 -22.11
N GLN A 148 8.88 -3.23 -22.38
CA GLN A 148 8.40 -3.75 -23.66
C GLN A 148 6.87 -3.98 -23.59
N PRO A 149 6.09 -3.74 -24.67
CA PRO A 149 4.65 -4.03 -24.65
C PRO A 149 4.32 -5.48 -24.27
N GLN A 150 5.16 -6.42 -24.63
CA GLN A 150 5.05 -7.84 -24.28
C GLN A 150 5.20 -8.10 -22.78
N ASP A 151 5.74 -7.15 -22.03
CA ASP A 151 5.96 -7.30 -20.59
C ASP A 151 4.67 -7.38 -19.81
N LYS A 152 3.56 -6.87 -20.34
CA LYS A 152 2.24 -7.10 -19.79
C LYS A 152 1.94 -8.60 -19.62
N HIS A 153 2.12 -9.39 -20.67
CA HIS A 153 1.92 -10.83 -20.64
C HIS A 153 3.04 -11.55 -19.87
N ARG A 154 4.28 -11.10 -20.02
CA ARG A 154 5.43 -11.67 -19.29
C ARG A 154 5.31 -11.50 -17.78
N PHE A 155 4.66 -10.43 -17.32
CA PHE A 155 4.33 -10.27 -15.92
C PHE A 155 3.34 -11.34 -15.44
N THR A 156 2.35 -11.65 -16.24
CA THR A 156 1.43 -12.78 -15.97
C THR A 156 2.18 -14.11 -15.88
N LEU A 157 3.11 -14.36 -16.81
CA LEU A 157 3.95 -15.56 -16.77
C LEU A 157 4.79 -15.62 -15.50
N LEU A 158 5.36 -14.51 -15.08
CA LEU A 158 6.12 -14.43 -13.83
C LEU A 158 5.24 -14.80 -12.62
N CYS A 159 4.04 -14.24 -12.52
CA CYS A 159 3.10 -14.55 -11.44
C CYS A 159 2.72 -16.03 -11.44
N LYS A 160 2.44 -16.59 -12.61
CA LYS A 160 2.12 -18.01 -12.77
C LYS A 160 3.27 -18.90 -12.33
N GLU A 161 4.46 -18.66 -12.85
CA GLU A 161 5.66 -19.48 -12.57
C GLU A 161 6.11 -19.35 -11.11
N LEU A 162 5.98 -18.16 -10.49
CA LEU A 162 6.18 -17.99 -9.06
C LEU A 162 5.18 -18.84 -8.25
N ASN A 163 3.90 -18.78 -8.60
CA ASN A 163 2.86 -19.56 -7.93
C ASN A 163 3.16 -21.05 -8.01
N GLU A 164 3.48 -21.57 -9.19
CA GLU A 164 3.81 -22.98 -9.42
C GLU A 164 5.04 -23.39 -8.60
N ALA A 165 6.11 -22.59 -8.61
CA ALA A 165 7.34 -22.89 -7.87
C ALA A 165 7.14 -22.83 -6.36
N PHE A 166 6.38 -21.86 -5.86
CA PHE A 166 6.10 -21.72 -4.42
C PHE A 166 5.20 -22.85 -3.91
N MET A 167 4.25 -23.32 -4.73
CA MET A 167 3.44 -24.49 -4.40
C MET A 167 4.25 -25.77 -4.40
N ALA A 168 5.17 -25.95 -5.34
CA ALA A 168 6.00 -27.14 -5.46
C ALA A 168 7.07 -27.24 -4.36
N GLU A 169 7.61 -26.10 -3.93
CA GLU A 169 8.68 -26.03 -2.92
C GLU A 169 8.14 -26.14 -1.49
N GLY A 170 6.97 -25.57 -1.24
CA GLY A 170 6.38 -25.50 0.09
C GLY A 170 5.41 -26.64 0.41
N THR A 171 4.97 -26.65 1.65
CA THR A 171 3.82 -27.42 2.11
C THR A 171 2.60 -26.52 2.24
N THR A 172 1.43 -27.10 2.50
CA THR A 172 0.19 -26.31 2.71
C THR A 172 0.35 -25.27 3.83
N ASP A 173 1.10 -25.61 4.87
CA ASP A 173 1.23 -24.76 6.06
C ASP A 173 2.33 -23.70 5.95
N ASN A 174 3.29 -23.87 5.03
CA ASN A 174 4.44 -22.98 4.91
C ASN A 174 4.67 -22.45 3.48
N ARG A 175 3.69 -22.54 2.60
CA ARG A 175 3.79 -22.01 1.24
C ARG A 175 4.11 -20.52 1.27
N LEU A 176 5.08 -20.10 0.48
CA LEU A 176 5.41 -18.71 0.29
C LEU A 176 4.24 -17.96 -0.41
N LEU A 177 3.95 -16.77 0.09
CA LEU A 177 2.93 -15.89 -0.49
C LEU A 177 3.49 -15.15 -1.69
N ILE A 178 2.62 -14.87 -2.66
CA ILE A 178 2.90 -13.99 -3.80
C ILE A 178 1.90 -12.87 -3.79
N THR A 179 2.38 -11.65 -3.74
CA THR A 179 1.55 -10.44 -3.75
C THR A 179 2.11 -9.45 -4.76
N ALA A 180 1.32 -8.48 -5.14
CA ALA A 180 1.75 -7.38 -5.99
C ALA A 180 1.21 -6.06 -5.51
N SER A 181 1.98 -5.00 -5.72
CA SER A 181 1.50 -3.62 -5.59
C SER A 181 1.38 -3.05 -7.00
N VAL A 182 0.20 -2.53 -7.32
CA VAL A 182 -0.22 -2.25 -8.69
C VAL A 182 -0.80 -0.86 -8.84
N SER A 183 -0.75 -0.33 -10.07
CA SER A 183 -1.27 0.99 -10.39
C SER A 183 -2.79 1.10 -10.15
N ALA A 184 -3.19 2.29 -9.71
CA ALA A 184 -4.59 2.71 -9.59
C ALA A 184 -5.08 3.50 -10.81
N GLU A 185 -4.21 3.85 -11.75
CA GLU A 185 -4.56 4.63 -12.94
C GLU A 185 -5.12 3.73 -14.05
N LYS A 186 -6.34 4.04 -14.50
CA LYS A 186 -7.04 3.24 -15.53
C LYS A 186 -6.18 2.97 -16.77
N ALA A 187 -5.55 3.99 -17.31
CA ALA A 187 -4.74 3.85 -18.52
C ALA A 187 -3.55 2.91 -18.32
N ILE A 188 -2.92 2.96 -17.15
CA ILE A 188 -1.80 2.08 -16.79
C ILE A 188 -2.32 0.66 -16.54
N ILE A 189 -3.44 0.51 -15.84
CA ILE A 189 -4.05 -0.81 -15.60
C ILE A 189 -4.33 -1.52 -16.93
N ASP A 190 -4.96 -0.81 -17.85
CA ASP A 190 -5.30 -1.35 -19.19
C ASP A 190 -4.06 -1.76 -20.00
N ALA A 191 -3.00 -0.97 -19.91
CA ALA A 191 -1.76 -1.21 -20.66
C ALA A 191 -0.83 -2.26 -20.03
N SER A 192 -0.94 -2.48 -18.72
CA SER A 192 0.10 -3.17 -17.94
C SER A 192 -0.32 -4.51 -17.35
N TYR A 193 -1.59 -4.72 -17.02
CA TYR A 193 -1.99 -5.91 -16.25
C TYR A 193 -3.09 -6.71 -16.93
N GLU A 194 -2.88 -8.02 -17.06
CA GLU A 194 -3.91 -9.01 -17.35
C GLU A 194 -4.61 -9.36 -16.03
N VAL A 195 -5.55 -8.51 -15.59
CA VAL A 195 -6.08 -8.48 -14.21
C VAL A 195 -6.63 -9.82 -13.76
N ALA A 196 -7.52 -10.43 -14.54
CA ALA A 196 -8.15 -11.71 -14.14
C ALA A 196 -7.13 -12.84 -14.01
N GLN A 197 -6.13 -12.87 -14.88
CA GLN A 197 -5.10 -13.90 -14.88
C GLN A 197 -4.15 -13.74 -13.70
N ILE A 198 -3.60 -12.55 -13.46
CA ILE A 198 -2.68 -12.35 -12.35
C ILE A 198 -3.38 -12.55 -11.00
N ALA A 199 -4.63 -12.13 -10.88
CA ALA A 199 -5.42 -12.33 -9.66
C ALA A 199 -5.62 -13.82 -9.30
N THR A 200 -5.56 -14.72 -10.27
CA THR A 200 -5.60 -16.17 -10.04
C THR A 200 -4.37 -16.65 -9.26
N TYR A 201 -3.21 -16.06 -9.55
CA TYR A 201 -1.92 -16.49 -9.00
C TYR A 201 -1.50 -15.73 -7.75
N LEU A 202 -2.00 -14.51 -7.54
CA LEU A 202 -1.64 -13.66 -6.42
C LEU A 202 -2.50 -13.97 -5.18
N ASP A 203 -1.90 -13.96 -4.01
CA ASP A 203 -2.60 -14.14 -2.73
C ASP A 203 -3.38 -12.87 -2.35
N PHE A 204 -2.79 -11.70 -2.55
CA PHE A 204 -3.49 -10.43 -2.51
C PHE A 204 -2.82 -9.37 -3.39
N ILE A 205 -3.56 -8.31 -3.67
CA ILE A 205 -3.16 -7.22 -4.55
C ILE A 205 -3.33 -5.90 -3.80
N ASN A 206 -2.25 -5.14 -3.68
CA ASN A 206 -2.26 -3.79 -3.12
C ASN A 206 -2.47 -2.80 -4.26
N VAL A 207 -3.60 -2.12 -4.29
CA VAL A 207 -3.88 -1.07 -5.28
C VAL A 207 -3.39 0.26 -4.73
N LEU A 208 -2.47 0.91 -5.44
CA LEU A 208 -1.82 2.16 -5.04
C LEU A 208 -2.76 3.36 -5.19
N THR A 209 -3.80 3.40 -4.38
CA THR A 209 -4.87 4.42 -4.39
C THR A 209 -4.46 5.72 -3.71
N PHE A 210 -3.31 6.24 -4.08
CA PHE A 210 -2.76 7.52 -3.69
C PHE A 210 -1.89 8.08 -4.82
N ASP A 211 -1.42 9.30 -4.67
CA ASP A 211 -0.67 10.03 -5.70
C ASP A 211 -1.44 10.24 -7.02
N PHE A 212 -2.77 10.29 -6.96
CA PHE A 212 -3.61 10.62 -8.12
C PHE A 212 -3.38 12.05 -8.61
N HIS A 213 -3.09 12.96 -7.69
CA HIS A 213 -2.74 14.35 -7.92
C HIS A 213 -1.53 14.73 -7.07
N GLY A 214 -0.78 15.71 -7.52
CA GLY A 214 0.37 16.20 -6.77
C GLY A 214 1.01 17.42 -7.40
N PRO A 215 2.10 17.93 -6.80
CA PRO A 215 2.70 19.21 -7.20
C PRO A 215 3.37 19.23 -8.58
N TRP A 216 3.36 18.11 -9.31
CA TRP A 216 3.65 18.06 -10.74
C TRP A 216 2.55 18.67 -11.61
N GLU A 217 1.37 18.97 -11.03
CA GLU A 217 0.26 19.65 -11.69
C GLU A 217 0.27 21.15 -11.34
N SER A 218 -0.37 21.96 -12.17
CA SER A 218 -0.45 23.44 -12.00
C SER A 218 -1.63 23.90 -11.17
N VAL A 219 -2.42 22.99 -10.64
CA VAL A 219 -3.58 23.24 -9.79
C VAL A 219 -3.59 22.29 -8.60
N THR A 220 -4.18 22.72 -7.50
CA THR A 220 -4.33 21.88 -6.32
C THR A 220 -5.29 20.74 -6.55
N GLY A 221 -5.01 19.59 -5.93
CA GLY A 221 -5.87 18.42 -5.92
C GLY A 221 -5.44 17.46 -4.81
N HIS A 222 -6.40 16.79 -4.18
CA HIS A 222 -6.09 15.79 -3.18
C HIS A 222 -5.46 14.56 -3.84
N HIS A 223 -4.38 14.08 -3.28
CA HIS A 223 -3.67 12.95 -3.90
C HIS A 223 -4.35 11.60 -3.69
N SER A 224 -5.31 11.49 -2.75
CA SER A 224 -6.00 10.23 -2.46
C SER A 224 -7.50 10.45 -2.15
N PRO A 225 -8.28 11.01 -3.10
CA PRO A 225 -9.71 11.18 -2.90
C PRO A 225 -10.41 9.81 -2.87
N LEU A 226 -11.47 9.69 -2.05
CA LEU A 226 -12.28 8.47 -2.05
C LEU A 226 -13.17 8.39 -3.28
N TYR A 227 -13.85 9.49 -3.61
CA TYR A 227 -14.78 9.58 -4.73
C TYR A 227 -14.36 10.64 -5.74
N GLN A 228 -14.94 10.55 -6.92
CA GLN A 228 -14.83 11.59 -7.95
C GLN A 228 -15.28 12.95 -7.41
N GLY A 229 -14.50 13.98 -7.67
CA GLY A 229 -14.91 15.35 -7.37
C GLY A 229 -15.87 15.91 -8.42
N SER A 230 -16.73 16.84 -8.00
CA SER A 230 -17.73 17.49 -8.88
C SER A 230 -17.11 18.26 -10.04
N GLN A 231 -15.84 18.65 -9.91
CA GLN A 231 -15.10 19.37 -10.95
C GLN A 231 -14.23 18.44 -11.82
N ASP A 232 -14.20 17.16 -11.54
CA ASP A 232 -13.40 16.21 -12.29
C ASP A 232 -14.06 15.90 -13.64
N THR A 233 -13.31 16.13 -14.72
CA THR A 233 -13.75 15.90 -16.11
C THR A 233 -12.70 15.12 -16.88
N GLY A 234 -13.09 14.50 -17.98
CA GLY A 234 -12.20 13.70 -18.81
C GLY A 234 -11.54 12.57 -18.01
N ASN A 235 -10.25 12.39 -18.15
CA ASN A 235 -9.50 11.34 -17.45
C ASN A 235 -9.47 11.52 -15.93
N LYS A 236 -9.67 12.73 -15.41
CA LYS A 236 -9.71 12.99 -13.98
C LYS A 236 -10.88 12.30 -13.27
N THR A 237 -11.94 11.91 -14.01
CA THR A 237 -13.05 11.13 -13.48
C THR A 237 -12.61 9.77 -12.94
N TYR A 238 -11.46 9.26 -13.37
CA TYR A 238 -10.88 7.99 -12.95
C TYR A 238 -9.89 8.10 -11.77
N PHE A 239 -9.52 9.32 -11.38
CA PHE A 239 -8.46 9.57 -10.40
C PHE A 239 -9.01 9.62 -8.98
N ASN A 240 -9.57 8.50 -8.52
CA ASN A 240 -10.06 8.33 -7.15
C ASN A 240 -10.05 6.86 -6.73
N THR A 241 -10.09 6.66 -5.45
CA THR A 241 -10.00 5.32 -4.83
C THR A 241 -11.18 4.43 -5.22
N ASP A 242 -12.41 4.96 -5.18
CA ASP A 242 -13.63 4.21 -5.55
C ASP A 242 -13.54 3.66 -6.98
N PHE A 243 -13.16 4.51 -7.93
CA PHE A 243 -13.02 4.06 -9.31
C PHE A 243 -11.96 2.96 -9.43
N ALA A 244 -10.77 3.16 -8.89
CA ALA A 244 -9.65 2.22 -9.01
C ALA A 244 -9.97 0.86 -8.37
N MET A 245 -10.54 0.86 -7.17
CA MET A 245 -10.90 -0.38 -6.47
C MET A 245 -11.96 -1.17 -7.21
N ARG A 246 -13.01 -0.50 -7.66
CA ARG A 246 -14.07 -1.13 -8.47
C ARG A 246 -13.54 -1.59 -9.84
N TYR A 247 -12.66 -0.84 -10.46
CA TYR A 247 -12.08 -1.20 -11.74
C TYR A 247 -11.27 -2.50 -11.66
N TRP A 248 -10.42 -2.66 -10.65
CA TRP A 248 -9.69 -3.92 -10.40
C TRP A 248 -10.64 -5.09 -10.18
N ARG A 249 -11.69 -4.91 -9.39
CA ARG A 249 -12.74 -5.92 -9.17
C ARG A 249 -13.44 -6.28 -10.47
N ASP A 250 -13.91 -5.30 -11.20
CA ASP A 250 -14.73 -5.49 -12.40
C ASP A 250 -13.93 -6.07 -13.57
N GLN A 251 -12.62 -5.89 -13.59
CA GLN A 251 -11.72 -6.54 -14.55
C GLN A 251 -11.39 -8.00 -14.16
N GLY A 252 -11.86 -8.50 -13.03
CA GLY A 252 -11.78 -9.91 -12.68
C GLY A 252 -10.99 -10.26 -11.42
N ALA A 253 -10.50 -9.28 -10.66
CA ALA A 253 -9.86 -9.56 -9.37
C ALA A 253 -10.95 -9.78 -8.29
N PRO A 254 -10.92 -10.91 -7.56
CA PRO A 254 -11.84 -11.13 -6.45
C PRO A 254 -11.67 -10.02 -5.40
N PRO A 255 -12.76 -9.40 -4.92
CA PRO A 255 -12.65 -8.26 -3.99
C PRO A 255 -11.91 -8.59 -2.71
N GLN A 256 -12.02 -9.82 -2.20
CA GLN A 256 -11.30 -10.25 -0.99
C GLN A 256 -9.77 -10.31 -1.17
N LYS A 257 -9.28 -10.34 -2.41
CA LYS A 257 -7.85 -10.28 -2.72
C LYS A 257 -7.31 -8.85 -2.88
N ILE A 258 -8.18 -7.84 -2.89
CA ILE A 258 -7.80 -6.45 -3.18
C ILE A 258 -7.71 -5.66 -1.89
N ASN A 259 -6.57 -4.99 -1.66
CA ASN A 259 -6.36 -4.06 -0.56
C ASN A 259 -6.36 -2.63 -1.06
N MET A 260 -7.05 -1.76 -0.32
CA MET A 260 -7.04 -0.31 -0.55
C MET A 260 -5.73 0.30 -0.06
N GLY A 261 -5.09 1.12 -0.90
CA GLY A 261 -3.90 1.88 -0.51
C GLY A 261 -4.26 3.13 0.30
N LEU A 262 -3.56 3.30 1.41
CA LEU A 262 -3.66 4.44 2.30
C LEU A 262 -2.28 5.08 2.46
N ALA A 263 -2.23 6.40 2.54
CA ALA A 263 -0.99 7.15 2.67
C ALA A 263 -0.86 7.75 4.07
N ALA A 264 0.27 7.51 4.74
CA ALA A 264 0.63 8.20 5.97
C ALA A 264 1.38 9.52 5.68
N TYR A 265 1.06 10.16 4.56
CA TYR A 265 1.66 11.41 4.11
C TYR A 265 0.65 12.24 3.33
N GLY A 266 0.95 13.53 3.16
CA GLY A 266 0.22 14.44 2.29
C GLY A 266 1.07 14.97 1.15
N ARG A 267 0.41 15.46 0.12
CA ARG A 267 1.03 16.20 -1.00
C ARG A 267 0.70 17.68 -0.87
N ALA A 268 1.75 18.50 -0.83
CA ALA A 268 1.65 19.94 -0.61
C ALA A 268 1.99 20.73 -1.88
N PHE A 269 1.20 21.77 -2.12
CA PHE A 269 1.33 22.67 -3.26
C PHE A 269 1.64 24.08 -2.78
N ASN A 270 2.43 24.82 -3.56
CA ASN A 270 2.63 26.24 -3.36
C ASN A 270 1.54 27.02 -4.12
N LEU A 271 0.63 27.65 -3.39
CA LEU A 271 -0.45 28.44 -3.98
C LEU A 271 0.11 29.69 -4.68
N SER A 272 -0.34 29.94 -5.91
CA SER A 272 0.06 31.11 -6.72
C SER A 272 -0.98 32.21 -6.80
N SER A 273 -2.11 32.06 -6.10
CA SER A 273 -3.18 33.04 -6.04
C SER A 273 -3.85 33.06 -4.68
N ALA A 274 -4.76 33.99 -4.46
CA ALA A 274 -5.58 34.06 -3.26
C ALA A 274 -6.64 32.92 -3.18
N SER A 275 -6.90 32.23 -4.28
CA SER A 275 -7.77 31.05 -4.29
C SER A 275 -7.11 29.89 -3.57
N SER A 276 -7.89 29.16 -2.76
CA SER A 276 -7.39 28.08 -1.95
C SER A 276 -8.30 26.83 -1.97
N ASN A 277 -9.22 26.78 -2.92
CA ASN A 277 -10.08 25.62 -3.12
C ASN A 277 -9.35 24.52 -3.90
N VAL A 278 -9.98 23.34 -3.99
CA VAL A 278 -9.56 22.31 -4.96
C VAL A 278 -9.59 22.91 -6.37
N GLY A 279 -8.52 22.68 -7.13
CA GLY A 279 -8.36 23.28 -8.45
C GLY A 279 -7.78 24.70 -8.44
N ALA A 280 -7.36 25.23 -7.30
CA ALA A 280 -6.71 26.53 -7.21
C ALA A 280 -5.37 26.53 -7.95
N PRO A 281 -4.98 27.64 -8.60
CA PRO A 281 -3.68 27.75 -9.24
C PRO A 281 -2.53 27.52 -8.26
N ALA A 282 -1.59 26.68 -8.65
CA ALA A 282 -0.42 26.32 -7.86
C ALA A 282 0.86 26.46 -8.71
N ASN A 283 1.95 26.81 -8.07
CA ASN A 283 3.26 26.99 -8.68
C ASN A 283 4.28 26.03 -8.06
N GLY A 284 4.13 24.76 -8.42
CA GLY A 284 5.04 23.71 -7.96
C GLY A 284 4.76 23.20 -6.56
N PRO A 285 5.72 22.43 -6.01
CA PRO A 285 5.59 21.81 -4.69
C PRO A 285 5.56 22.83 -3.57
N GLY A 286 4.90 22.44 -2.49
CA GLY A 286 5.05 23.08 -1.20
C GLY A 286 6.47 22.95 -0.66
N GLU A 287 6.69 23.52 0.51
CA GLU A 287 8.01 23.45 1.17
C GLU A 287 8.45 22.03 1.43
N GLU A 288 9.74 21.87 1.61
CA GLU A 288 10.38 20.61 1.98
C GLU A 288 9.98 20.18 3.39
N GLY A 289 9.67 18.91 3.56
CA GLY A 289 9.49 18.31 4.87
C GLY A 289 10.79 18.33 5.65
N CYS A 290 10.81 18.95 6.84
CA CYS A 290 12.05 19.17 7.61
C CYS A 290 12.72 17.88 8.09
N TYR A 291 12.01 16.75 8.11
CA TYR A 291 12.53 15.45 8.49
C TYR A 291 12.59 14.46 7.31
N THR A 292 11.65 14.54 6.39
CA THR A 292 11.61 13.67 5.20
C THR A 292 12.47 14.19 4.06
N GLY A 293 12.71 15.51 4.00
CA GLY A 293 13.64 16.12 3.05
C GLY A 293 13.17 16.13 1.59
N GLU A 294 11.85 16.10 1.35
CA GLU A 294 11.27 16.12 0.00
C GLU A 294 10.29 17.29 -0.14
N GLU A 295 10.47 18.11 -1.18
CA GLU A 295 9.57 19.21 -1.48
C GLU A 295 8.16 18.72 -1.82
N GLY A 296 7.16 19.30 -1.16
CA GLY A 296 5.76 18.96 -1.39
C GLY A 296 5.34 17.57 -0.90
N PHE A 297 6.19 16.89 -0.17
CA PHE A 297 5.90 15.61 0.49
C PHE A 297 6.02 15.78 2.00
N TRP A 298 4.91 15.65 2.72
CA TRP A 298 4.90 15.81 4.18
C TRP A 298 4.41 14.55 4.85
N ALA A 299 5.24 13.94 5.70
CA ALA A 299 4.80 12.86 6.57
C ALA A 299 3.64 13.32 7.46
N SER A 300 2.79 12.39 7.89
CA SER A 300 1.66 12.72 8.77
C SER A 300 2.07 13.50 10.00
N TYR A 301 3.21 13.16 10.62
CA TYR A 301 3.72 13.89 11.78
C TYR A 301 4.23 15.30 11.43
N GLU A 302 4.76 15.51 10.22
CA GLU A 302 5.13 16.83 9.72
C GLU A 302 3.90 17.70 9.46
N ILE A 303 2.81 17.11 8.97
CA ILE A 303 1.52 17.80 8.81
C ILE A 303 1.02 18.29 10.16
N CYS A 304 1.08 17.46 11.19
CA CYS A 304 0.71 17.87 12.54
C CYS A 304 1.56 19.04 13.06
N LEU A 305 2.86 19.05 12.73
CA LEU A 305 3.78 20.12 13.09
C LEU A 305 3.46 21.43 12.34
N TYR A 306 3.34 21.37 11.02
CA TYR A 306 3.16 22.56 10.17
C TYR A 306 1.77 23.18 10.29
N LEU A 307 0.78 22.37 10.67
CA LEU A 307 -0.61 22.81 10.79
C LEU A 307 -1.06 22.92 12.25
N GLU A 308 -0.13 23.07 13.20
CA GLU A 308 -0.52 23.29 14.59
C GLU A 308 -1.42 24.53 14.71
N GLY A 309 -2.62 24.34 15.25
CA GLY A 309 -3.64 25.38 15.34
C GLY A 309 -4.45 25.63 14.07
N VAL A 310 -4.15 24.95 12.96
CA VAL A 310 -4.92 25.04 11.72
C VAL A 310 -6.02 23.98 11.69
N THR A 311 -7.24 24.36 11.38
CA THR A 311 -8.37 23.42 11.26
C THR A 311 -8.43 22.92 9.81
N PRO A 312 -8.35 21.59 9.59
CA PRO A 312 -8.55 20.99 8.27
C PRO A 312 -9.97 21.25 7.76
N ARG A 313 -10.11 21.33 6.44
CA ARG A 313 -11.37 21.45 5.73
C ARG A 313 -11.71 20.14 5.03
N LEU A 314 -12.98 19.77 5.00
CA LEU A 314 -13.43 18.59 4.27
C LEU A 314 -13.72 18.94 2.80
N ILE A 315 -13.19 18.14 1.88
CA ILE A 315 -13.64 18.09 0.50
C ILE A 315 -14.85 17.17 0.46
N THR A 316 -16.05 17.75 0.50
CA THR A 316 -17.29 17.03 0.82
C THR A 316 -17.61 15.89 -0.14
N ASP A 317 -17.45 16.11 -1.44
CA ASP A 317 -17.70 15.10 -2.48
C ASP A 317 -16.62 14.00 -2.52
N GLN A 318 -15.38 14.33 -2.21
CA GLN A 318 -14.25 13.39 -2.21
C GLN A 318 -14.01 12.71 -0.86
N LYS A 319 -14.65 13.18 0.22
CA LYS A 319 -14.59 12.58 1.59
C LYS A 319 -13.20 12.59 2.23
N VAL A 320 -12.36 13.53 1.88
CA VAL A 320 -10.99 13.64 2.39
C VAL A 320 -10.67 15.08 2.81
N PRO A 321 -9.75 15.27 3.78
CA PRO A 321 -9.40 16.59 4.27
C PRO A 321 -8.28 17.25 3.48
N TYR A 322 -8.27 18.57 3.50
CA TYR A 322 -7.13 19.40 3.13
C TYR A 322 -6.96 20.55 4.12
N ALA A 323 -5.81 21.16 4.12
CA ALA A 323 -5.54 22.30 4.96
C ALA A 323 -4.66 23.31 4.22
N ILE A 324 -4.71 24.57 4.71
CA ILE A 324 -3.94 25.66 4.19
C ILE A 324 -3.17 26.30 5.34
N GLY A 325 -1.85 26.32 5.20
CA GLY A 325 -0.95 27.04 6.08
C GLY A 325 -0.14 28.04 5.27
N GLU A 326 -0.29 29.33 5.58
CA GLU A 326 0.31 30.40 4.79
C GLU A 326 -0.13 30.30 3.30
N ASN A 327 0.82 30.08 2.39
CA ASN A 327 0.53 29.85 0.97
C ASN A 327 0.66 28.37 0.56
N GLN A 328 0.67 27.46 1.51
CA GLN A 328 0.78 26.02 1.29
C GLN A 328 -0.59 25.36 1.38
N TRP A 329 -0.92 24.55 0.39
CA TRP A 329 -2.13 23.72 0.35
C TRP A 329 -1.73 22.26 0.44
N VAL A 330 -2.27 21.50 1.39
CA VAL A 330 -1.94 20.08 1.55
C VAL A 330 -3.19 19.22 1.65
N GLY A 331 -3.26 18.18 0.84
CA GLY A 331 -4.24 17.10 0.93
C GLY A 331 -3.64 15.89 1.65
N PHE A 332 -4.36 15.32 2.58
CA PHE A 332 -3.89 14.22 3.42
C PHE A 332 -5.07 13.39 3.96
N ASP A 333 -4.81 12.29 4.65
CA ASP A 333 -5.80 11.53 5.39
C ASP A 333 -5.66 11.75 6.90
N ASN A 334 -6.80 11.86 7.59
CA ASN A 334 -6.90 11.91 9.04
C ASN A 334 -7.76 10.73 9.55
N LYS A 335 -7.99 10.65 10.86
CA LYS A 335 -8.80 9.57 11.44
C LYS A 335 -10.21 9.52 10.86
N ASP A 336 -10.83 10.66 10.60
CA ASP A 336 -12.21 10.72 10.06
C ASP A 336 -12.27 10.21 8.63
N SER A 337 -11.33 10.60 7.77
CA SER A 337 -11.26 10.09 6.40
C SER A 337 -10.89 8.62 6.37
N LEU A 338 -10.03 8.15 7.27
CA LEU A 338 -9.72 6.72 7.41
C LEU A 338 -10.94 5.91 7.86
N ASN A 339 -11.76 6.43 8.78
CA ASN A 339 -13.05 5.81 9.13
C ASN A 339 -13.93 5.63 7.89
N THR A 340 -14.07 6.68 7.10
CA THR A 340 -14.89 6.67 5.89
C THR A 340 -14.35 5.66 4.86
N LYS A 341 -13.05 5.65 4.63
CA LYS A 341 -12.39 4.71 3.71
C LYS A 341 -12.51 3.25 4.16
N VAL A 342 -12.33 2.99 5.46
CA VAL A 342 -12.49 1.63 6.01
C VAL A 342 -13.95 1.16 5.93
N ASN A 343 -14.90 2.01 6.23
CA ASN A 343 -16.32 1.68 6.06
C ASN A 343 -16.66 1.36 4.60
N TYR A 344 -16.08 2.12 3.65
CA TYR A 344 -16.21 1.87 2.22
C TYR A 344 -15.66 0.49 1.83
N LEU A 345 -14.43 0.17 2.23
CA LEU A 345 -13.81 -1.11 1.86
C LEU A 345 -14.58 -2.31 2.44
N LYS A 346 -15.10 -2.18 3.66
CA LYS A 346 -15.92 -3.23 4.29
C LYS A 346 -17.26 -3.41 3.57
N ALA A 347 -17.95 -2.32 3.26
CA ALA A 347 -19.22 -2.35 2.54
C ALA A 347 -19.11 -2.99 1.15
N ASN A 348 -17.94 -2.90 0.51
CA ASN A 348 -17.66 -3.49 -0.80
C ASN A 348 -16.95 -4.86 -0.72
N ASN A 349 -16.78 -5.43 0.47
CA ASN A 349 -16.12 -6.71 0.70
C ASN A 349 -14.67 -6.80 0.19
N PHE A 350 -13.95 -5.69 0.17
CA PHE A 350 -12.52 -5.70 -0.12
C PHE A 350 -11.74 -6.36 1.01
N GLY A 351 -10.59 -6.95 0.69
CA GLY A 351 -9.85 -7.81 1.60
C GLY A 351 -9.15 -7.09 2.76
N GLY A 352 -8.92 -5.80 2.63
CA GLY A 352 -8.29 -4.98 3.65
C GLY A 352 -7.68 -3.71 3.10
N ALA A 353 -6.70 -3.19 3.82
CA ALA A 353 -5.94 -2.01 3.45
C ALA A 353 -4.44 -2.26 3.56
N PHE A 354 -3.66 -1.47 2.83
CA PHE A 354 -2.24 -1.32 3.08
C PHE A 354 -1.89 0.15 3.27
N ILE A 355 -0.84 0.41 4.00
CA ILE A 355 -0.39 1.78 4.26
C ILE A 355 1.08 1.96 3.87
N TRP A 356 1.37 3.03 3.14
CA TRP A 356 2.69 3.56 2.92
C TRP A 356 2.87 4.77 3.84
N SER A 357 3.72 4.76 4.84
CA SER A 357 4.54 3.69 5.40
C SER A 357 4.66 3.92 6.91
N LEU A 358 5.19 2.96 7.63
CA LEU A 358 5.34 2.99 9.09
C LEU A 358 6.12 4.20 9.60
N ASP A 359 7.16 4.61 8.89
CA ASP A 359 8.05 5.72 9.24
C ASP A 359 7.40 7.10 9.14
N LEU A 360 6.26 7.21 8.45
CA LEU A 360 5.58 8.46 8.16
C LEU A 360 4.47 8.80 9.17
N ASP A 361 4.06 7.85 10.01
CA ASP A 361 3.17 8.10 11.14
C ASP A 361 3.94 8.72 12.31
N ASP A 362 3.24 9.31 13.26
CA ASP A 362 3.84 9.90 14.47
C ASP A 362 4.26 8.81 15.47
N ASN A 363 5.43 8.23 15.22
CA ASN A 363 5.95 7.13 16.03
C ASN A 363 6.29 7.53 17.47
N SER A 364 6.65 8.78 17.68
CA SER A 364 6.94 9.32 19.02
C SER A 364 5.67 9.72 19.79
N GLY A 365 4.61 10.08 19.09
CA GLY A 365 3.40 10.67 19.64
C GLY A 365 3.54 12.14 20.04
N GLN A 366 4.69 12.75 19.76
CA GLN A 366 5.03 14.12 20.21
C GLN A 366 4.44 15.20 19.28
N PHE A 367 4.29 14.90 18.00
CA PHE A 367 3.87 15.88 17.01
C PHE A 367 2.35 16.03 16.94
N CYS A 368 1.62 14.94 16.81
CA CYS A 368 0.16 14.96 16.72
C CYS A 368 -0.54 14.97 18.07
N LYS A 369 0.17 14.64 19.15
CA LYS A 369 -0.33 14.66 20.53
C LYS A 369 -1.56 13.77 20.76
N THR A 370 -1.68 12.69 19.98
CA THR A 370 -2.79 11.75 20.03
C THR A 370 -2.34 10.30 20.27
N GLY A 371 -1.18 10.12 20.86
CA GLY A 371 -0.55 8.83 21.11
C GLY A 371 0.45 8.43 20.03
N LYS A 372 1.13 7.31 20.25
CA LYS A 372 2.11 6.77 19.30
C LYS A 372 1.41 6.11 18.12
N CYS A 373 1.95 6.30 16.93
CA CYS A 373 1.46 5.72 15.68
C CYS A 373 -0.07 5.90 15.52
N PRO A 374 -0.59 7.14 15.58
CA PRO A 374 -2.04 7.36 15.68
C PRO A 374 -2.84 6.83 14.49
N LEU A 375 -2.31 6.92 13.27
CA LEU A 375 -3.01 6.43 12.08
C LEU A 375 -3.01 4.90 12.03
N ILE A 376 -1.86 4.28 12.24
CA ILE A 376 -1.72 2.82 12.20
C ILE A 376 -2.49 2.17 13.35
N SER A 377 -2.41 2.73 14.56
CA SER A 377 -3.20 2.26 15.72
C SER A 377 -4.70 2.37 15.46
N HIS A 378 -5.14 3.43 14.80
CA HIS A 378 -6.54 3.61 14.43
C HIS A 378 -7.00 2.58 13.39
N LEU A 379 -6.20 2.37 12.36
CA LEU A 379 -6.47 1.34 11.35
C LEU A 379 -6.48 -0.07 11.95
N HIS A 380 -5.59 -0.36 12.87
CA HIS A 380 -5.58 -1.63 13.59
C HIS A 380 -6.91 -1.85 14.33
N ALA A 381 -7.38 -0.85 15.05
CA ALA A 381 -8.66 -0.92 15.78
C ALA A 381 -9.86 -1.15 14.84
N LEU A 382 -9.82 -0.59 13.63
CA LEU A 382 -10.91 -0.72 12.66
C LEU A 382 -10.89 -2.04 11.87
N LEU A 383 -9.70 -2.56 11.55
CA LEU A 383 -9.53 -3.68 10.62
C LEU A 383 -9.19 -5.00 11.31
N VAL A 384 -8.52 -4.95 12.44
CA VAL A 384 -8.05 -6.11 13.18
C VAL A 384 -8.65 -6.06 14.59
N PRO A 385 -9.99 -6.24 14.72
CA PRO A 385 -10.62 -6.26 16.03
C PRO A 385 -10.01 -7.35 16.88
N GLY A 386 -9.72 -7.04 18.13
CA GLY A 386 -8.92 -7.87 19.02
C GLY A 386 -9.46 -9.31 19.17
N ASN A 387 -8.49 -10.20 19.24
CA ASN A 387 -8.65 -11.53 19.80
C ASN A 387 -8.82 -11.44 21.31
#